data_a42cd4fcd85aedaeb9c147fd2bb47866
#
_entry.id   a42cd4fcd85aedaeb9c147fd2bb47866
#
_cell.length_a   1.000
_cell.length_b   1.000
_cell.length_c   1.000
_cell.angle_alpha   90.00
_cell.angle_beta   90.00
_cell.angle_gamma   90.00
#
_symmetry.space_group_name_H-M   'P 1'
#
loop_
_entity.id
_entity.type
_entity.pdbx_description
1 polymer ?
#
loop_
_entity_poly.entity_id
_entity_poly.type
_entity_poly.pdbx_seq_one_letter_code
_entity_poly.pdbx_strand_id
1 'polypeptide(L)'
;MSQADRPAVVARDISKSFGPFVAVDRVSFAVEHGEIFGFLGSNGAGKTTTIRMLCGLLAPTSGTATVLGFDVAREAGEIKRRIGYMSQRFSLYSDLTVEENLRFWGGTYGLFGQRLADRLAWAIATAELAGERRVLVRELPGGFRQRLALVAALIHEPPIVFLDEPTGGVDPEARRRFWDLIDALAGSGTTVFVTTHSMDEAERCHRVALMHAGRLLALDSVPALKRIFPPGTVVEVACSRPAQAVAAIERLPGIEEVALFGERLRVVLASPADGAGIAARIREAGCADAVIAPVEPSLEDVFIHVIAEAEGAAAR
;
A
#
# COMPACT_ATOMS: atom_id res chain seq x y z
N MET A 1 -26.08 -17.39 3.81
CA MET A 1 -25.19 -16.35 3.26
C MET A 1 -24.60 -16.87 1.96
N SER A 2 -24.88 -16.19 0.87
CA SER A 2 -24.27 -16.48 -0.44
C SER A 2 -22.75 -16.29 -0.37
N GLN A 3 -21.98 -16.94 -1.25
CA GLN A 3 -20.53 -16.73 -1.35
C GLN A 3 -20.18 -15.25 -1.67
N ALA A 4 -21.11 -14.53 -2.27
CA ALA A 4 -21.01 -13.09 -2.56
C ALA A 4 -21.14 -12.19 -1.31
N ASP A 5 -21.67 -12.70 -0.19
CA ASP A 5 -21.84 -11.95 1.07
C ASP A 5 -20.62 -12.04 2.01
N ARG A 6 -19.57 -12.76 1.62
CA ARG A 6 -18.35 -12.88 2.43
C ARG A 6 -17.25 -12.02 1.85
N PRO A 7 -16.40 -11.39 2.71
CA PRO A 7 -15.23 -10.65 2.21
C PRO A 7 -14.32 -11.50 1.32
N ALA A 8 -13.66 -10.86 0.35
CA ALA A 8 -12.71 -11.51 -0.55
C ALA A 8 -11.49 -12.07 0.20
N VAL A 9 -11.07 -11.38 1.27
CA VAL A 9 -10.01 -11.82 2.19
C VAL A 9 -10.48 -11.66 3.63
N VAL A 10 -10.23 -12.67 4.46
CA VAL A 10 -10.39 -12.56 5.93
C VAL A 10 -9.13 -13.11 6.58
N ALA A 11 -8.49 -12.31 7.41
CA ALA A 11 -7.35 -12.69 8.24
C ALA A 11 -7.73 -12.51 9.72
N ARG A 12 -7.40 -13.50 10.56
CA ARG A 12 -7.66 -13.50 12.00
C ARG A 12 -6.40 -13.92 12.74
N ASP A 13 -5.79 -12.96 13.44
CA ASP A 13 -4.60 -13.11 14.27
C ASP A 13 -3.46 -13.86 13.57
N ILE A 14 -3.32 -13.63 12.25
CA ILE A 14 -2.27 -14.28 11.47
C ILE A 14 -0.90 -13.80 11.95
N SER A 15 -0.03 -14.77 12.18
CA SER A 15 1.35 -14.49 12.61
C SER A 15 2.34 -15.29 11.79
N LYS A 16 3.54 -14.73 11.61
CA LYS A 16 4.64 -15.42 10.97
C LYS A 16 5.95 -15.17 11.68
N SER A 17 6.57 -16.24 12.16
CA SER A 17 7.90 -16.21 12.77
C SER A 17 8.90 -16.99 11.91
N PHE A 18 10.13 -16.49 11.88
CA PHE A 18 11.30 -17.13 11.29
C PHE A 18 12.35 -17.32 12.41
N GLY A 19 12.34 -18.47 13.05
CA GLY A 19 13.10 -18.66 14.29
C GLY A 19 12.64 -17.66 15.36
N PRO A 20 13.54 -16.90 15.98
CA PRO A 20 13.19 -15.91 17.00
C PRO A 20 12.58 -14.62 16.43
N PHE A 21 12.71 -14.38 15.14
CA PHE A 21 12.21 -13.16 14.49
C PHE A 21 10.74 -13.29 14.14
N VAL A 22 9.91 -12.39 14.69
CA VAL A 22 8.47 -12.29 14.38
C VAL A 22 8.28 -11.25 13.28
N ALA A 23 8.00 -11.71 12.06
CA ALA A 23 7.81 -10.85 10.90
C ALA A 23 6.38 -10.30 10.78
N VAL A 24 5.38 -11.03 11.31
CA VAL A 24 3.97 -10.63 11.39
C VAL A 24 3.42 -11.13 12.72
N ASP A 25 2.81 -10.25 13.51
CA ASP A 25 2.32 -10.50 14.86
C ASP A 25 0.82 -10.20 14.97
N ARG A 26 0.00 -11.26 14.98
CA ARG A 26 -1.46 -11.25 15.23
C ARG A 26 -2.24 -10.22 14.42
N VAL A 27 -2.00 -10.18 13.12
CA VAL A 27 -2.66 -9.24 12.21
C VAL A 27 -4.05 -9.76 11.84
N SER A 28 -5.08 -8.91 12.00
CA SER A 28 -6.49 -9.22 11.72
C SER A 28 -7.11 -8.14 10.83
N PHE A 29 -7.71 -8.54 9.70
CA PHE A 29 -8.41 -7.62 8.79
C PHE A 29 -9.33 -8.39 7.84
N ALA A 30 -10.20 -7.65 7.14
CA ALA A 30 -11.01 -8.16 6.04
C ALA A 30 -10.93 -7.21 4.85
N VAL A 31 -11.02 -7.77 3.62
CA VAL A 31 -11.05 -7.02 2.36
C VAL A 31 -12.33 -7.38 1.63
N GLU A 32 -13.10 -6.38 1.24
CA GLU A 32 -14.36 -6.57 0.54
C GLU A 32 -14.13 -6.84 -0.97
N HIS A 33 -15.13 -7.40 -1.64
CA HIS A 33 -15.07 -7.61 -3.10
C HIS A 33 -15.07 -6.26 -3.85
N GLY A 34 -14.22 -6.13 -4.88
CA GLY A 34 -14.10 -4.90 -5.68
C GLY A 34 -13.38 -3.76 -4.95
N GLU A 35 -12.84 -4.00 -3.74
CA GLU A 35 -12.11 -3.01 -2.98
C GLU A 35 -10.66 -2.85 -3.48
N ILE A 36 -10.14 -1.63 -3.52
CA ILE A 36 -8.70 -1.36 -3.54
C ILE A 36 -8.26 -1.22 -2.08
N PHE A 37 -7.58 -2.24 -1.58
CA PHE A 37 -7.10 -2.30 -0.20
C PHE A 37 -5.59 -2.09 -0.15
N GLY A 38 -5.18 -1.00 0.50
CA GLY A 38 -3.78 -0.62 0.67
C GLY A 38 -3.16 -1.17 1.95
N PHE A 39 -1.97 -1.75 1.85
CA PHE A 39 -1.16 -2.17 2.99
C PHE A 39 0.08 -1.28 3.06
N LEU A 40 -0.01 -0.19 3.84
CA LEU A 40 1.01 0.84 3.95
C LEU A 40 1.96 0.56 5.11
N GLY A 41 3.24 0.76 4.92
CA GLY A 41 4.24 0.63 5.97
C GLY A 41 5.66 0.75 5.46
N SER A 42 6.61 0.97 6.36
CA SER A 42 8.04 1.01 6.04
C SER A 42 8.58 -0.33 5.53
N ASN A 43 9.77 -0.31 4.97
CA ASN A 43 10.46 -1.53 4.59
C ASN A 43 10.72 -2.40 5.84
N GLY A 44 10.45 -3.70 5.72
CA GLY A 44 10.55 -4.63 6.86
C GLY A 44 9.33 -4.66 7.78
N ALA A 45 8.28 -3.86 7.55
CA ALA A 45 7.07 -3.86 8.36
C ALA A 45 6.25 -5.17 8.31
N GLY A 46 6.58 -6.12 7.42
CA GLY A 46 5.88 -7.41 7.30
C GLY A 46 4.91 -7.51 6.11
N LYS A 47 4.77 -6.45 5.28
CA LYS A 47 3.84 -6.38 4.14
C LYS A 47 3.98 -7.55 3.16
N THR A 48 5.18 -7.75 2.60
CA THR A 48 5.48 -8.86 1.68
C THR A 48 5.25 -10.24 2.33
N THR A 49 5.56 -10.39 3.62
CA THR A 49 5.31 -11.64 4.36
C THR A 49 3.80 -11.91 4.44
N THR A 50 3.00 -10.89 4.73
CA THR A 50 1.54 -11.01 4.79
C THR A 50 0.95 -11.37 3.43
N ILE A 51 1.33 -10.66 2.35
CA ILE A 51 0.88 -11.01 0.98
C ILE A 51 1.22 -12.46 0.62
N ARG A 52 2.44 -12.93 0.93
CA ARG A 52 2.85 -14.30 0.63
C ARG A 52 2.04 -15.34 1.41
N MET A 53 1.62 -15.04 2.64
CA MET A 53 0.71 -15.92 3.37
C MET A 53 -0.66 -15.97 2.71
N LEU A 54 -1.24 -14.83 2.32
CA LEU A 54 -2.53 -14.76 1.63
C LEU A 54 -2.51 -15.46 0.27
N CYS A 55 -1.44 -15.35 -0.48
CA CYS A 55 -1.27 -16.04 -1.78
C CYS A 55 -1.03 -17.57 -1.62
N GLY A 56 -0.98 -18.11 -0.40
CA GLY A 56 -0.64 -19.52 -0.16
C GLY A 56 0.79 -19.89 -0.54
N LEU A 57 1.70 -18.91 -0.61
CA LEU A 57 3.14 -19.11 -0.89
C LEU A 57 3.92 -19.38 0.40
N LEU A 58 3.36 -19.01 1.54
CA LEU A 58 3.97 -19.15 2.85
C LEU A 58 2.87 -19.50 3.87
N ALA A 59 3.04 -20.58 4.61
CA ALA A 59 2.10 -20.92 5.67
C ALA A 59 2.27 -19.99 6.87
N PRO A 60 1.19 -19.47 7.49
CA PRO A 60 1.26 -18.76 8.77
C PRO A 60 1.80 -19.70 9.86
N THR A 61 2.45 -19.13 10.87
CA THR A 61 2.87 -19.86 12.09
C THR A 61 1.70 -20.08 13.03
N SER A 62 0.78 -19.08 13.10
CA SER A 62 -0.47 -19.17 13.86
C SER A 62 -1.53 -18.25 13.26
N GLY A 63 -2.76 -18.33 13.77
CA GLY A 63 -3.92 -17.65 13.22
C GLY A 63 -4.48 -18.34 11.99
N THR A 64 -5.47 -17.72 11.36
CA THR A 64 -6.17 -18.25 10.18
C THR A 64 -6.41 -17.15 9.16
N ALA A 65 -6.36 -17.50 7.88
CA ALA A 65 -6.83 -16.60 6.83
C ALA A 65 -7.53 -17.38 5.72
N THR A 66 -8.47 -16.72 5.07
CA THR A 66 -9.14 -17.22 3.87
C THR A 66 -9.06 -16.20 2.76
N VAL A 67 -8.89 -16.67 1.53
CA VAL A 67 -8.93 -15.87 0.30
C VAL A 67 -9.96 -16.51 -0.62
N LEU A 68 -10.96 -15.75 -1.04
CA LEU A 68 -12.10 -16.23 -1.81
C LEU A 68 -12.80 -17.45 -1.14
N GLY A 69 -12.78 -17.50 0.20
CA GLY A 69 -13.33 -18.57 1.00
C GLY A 69 -12.42 -19.79 1.19
N PHE A 70 -11.26 -19.86 0.53
CA PHE A 70 -10.28 -20.96 0.66
C PHE A 70 -9.25 -20.66 1.78
N ASP A 71 -8.97 -21.68 2.59
CA ASP A 71 -7.97 -21.59 3.69
C ASP A 71 -6.54 -21.51 3.14
N VAL A 72 -5.78 -20.50 3.55
CA VAL A 72 -4.42 -20.23 3.02
C VAL A 72 -3.40 -21.33 3.34
N ALA A 73 -3.60 -22.09 4.43
CA ALA A 73 -2.70 -23.16 4.84
C ALA A 73 -3.07 -24.51 4.21
N ARG A 74 -4.36 -24.77 4.01
CA ARG A 74 -4.86 -26.08 3.60
C ARG A 74 -5.20 -26.16 2.11
N GLU A 75 -5.62 -25.04 1.53
CA GLU A 75 -6.15 -24.95 0.16
C GLU A 75 -5.32 -24.01 -0.74
N ALA A 76 -4.02 -23.89 -0.45
CA ALA A 76 -3.10 -23.01 -1.19
C ALA A 76 -3.12 -23.23 -2.72
N GLY A 77 -3.35 -24.48 -3.18
CA GLY A 77 -3.50 -24.81 -4.60
C GLY A 77 -4.72 -24.16 -5.26
N GLU A 78 -5.85 -24.11 -4.53
CA GLU A 78 -7.10 -23.47 -5.01
C GLU A 78 -6.93 -21.96 -5.09
N ILE A 79 -6.27 -21.37 -4.09
CA ILE A 79 -5.97 -19.94 -4.08
C ILE A 79 -5.10 -19.56 -5.28
N LYS A 80 -3.95 -20.24 -5.49
CA LYS A 80 -2.99 -19.95 -6.57
C LYS A 80 -3.62 -20.00 -7.97
N ARG A 81 -4.62 -20.83 -8.19
CA ARG A 81 -5.32 -20.91 -9.47
C ARG A 81 -6.29 -19.75 -9.72
N ARG A 82 -6.72 -19.04 -8.67
CA ARG A 82 -7.79 -18.03 -8.71
C ARG A 82 -7.32 -16.61 -8.47
N ILE A 83 -6.08 -16.41 -8.04
CA ILE A 83 -5.54 -15.08 -7.77
C ILE A 83 -4.59 -14.64 -8.86
N GLY A 84 -4.50 -13.33 -9.09
CA GLY A 84 -3.36 -12.70 -9.72
C GLY A 84 -2.31 -12.35 -8.65
N TYR A 85 -1.03 -12.51 -8.96
CA TYR A 85 0.04 -12.09 -8.06
C TYR A 85 1.18 -11.42 -8.83
N MET A 86 1.47 -10.19 -8.49
CA MET A 86 2.62 -9.45 -8.97
C MET A 86 3.59 -9.25 -7.80
N SER A 87 4.72 -9.92 -7.85
CA SER A 87 5.75 -9.84 -6.81
C SER A 87 6.61 -8.58 -6.97
N GLN A 88 7.18 -8.11 -5.86
CA GLN A 88 8.10 -6.97 -5.83
C GLN A 88 9.30 -7.15 -6.78
N ARG A 89 9.83 -8.36 -6.87
CA ARG A 89 10.87 -8.68 -7.86
C ARG A 89 10.21 -9.02 -9.18
N PHE A 90 10.74 -8.43 -10.25
CA PHE A 90 10.27 -8.69 -11.60
C PHE A 90 10.32 -10.20 -11.92
N SER A 91 9.15 -10.82 -12.17
CA SER A 91 8.98 -12.28 -12.29
C SER A 91 8.77 -12.75 -13.73
N LEU A 92 8.82 -11.83 -14.73
CA LEU A 92 8.69 -12.18 -16.13
C LEU A 92 10.02 -12.67 -16.71
N TYR A 93 9.93 -13.49 -17.74
CA TYR A 93 11.11 -14.03 -18.42
C TYR A 93 11.75 -12.95 -19.30
N SER A 94 12.95 -12.51 -18.92
CA SER A 94 13.68 -11.42 -19.59
C SER A 94 14.07 -11.74 -21.03
N ASP A 95 14.27 -13.03 -21.35
CA ASP A 95 14.69 -13.53 -22.67
C ASP A 95 13.52 -13.90 -23.59
N LEU A 96 12.30 -13.71 -23.12
CA LEU A 96 11.08 -13.81 -23.92
C LEU A 96 10.57 -12.43 -24.32
N THR A 97 9.89 -12.36 -25.45
CA THR A 97 9.15 -11.16 -25.88
C THR A 97 7.94 -10.91 -25.00
N VAL A 98 7.33 -9.72 -25.11
CA VAL A 98 6.05 -9.39 -24.46
C VAL A 98 5.00 -10.45 -24.75
N GLU A 99 4.79 -10.81 -26.03
CA GLU A 99 3.76 -11.78 -26.42
C GLU A 99 4.07 -13.18 -25.90
N GLU A 100 5.31 -13.63 -25.95
CA GLU A 100 5.72 -14.95 -25.45
C GLU A 100 5.53 -15.05 -23.94
N ASN A 101 5.84 -13.99 -23.16
CA ASN A 101 5.54 -13.96 -21.74
C ASN A 101 4.02 -14.10 -21.48
N LEU A 102 3.19 -13.33 -22.15
CA LEU A 102 1.75 -13.40 -22.00
C LEU A 102 1.20 -14.78 -22.39
N ARG A 103 1.70 -15.38 -23.47
CA ARG A 103 1.34 -16.75 -23.89
C ARG A 103 1.72 -17.78 -22.84
N PHE A 104 2.94 -17.66 -22.30
CA PHE A 104 3.42 -18.55 -21.24
C PHE A 104 2.49 -18.51 -20.01
N TRP A 105 2.21 -17.31 -19.49
CA TRP A 105 1.35 -17.15 -18.33
C TRP A 105 -0.09 -17.56 -18.61
N GLY A 106 -0.64 -17.21 -19.76
CA GLY A 106 -1.96 -17.67 -20.17
C GLY A 106 -2.06 -19.20 -20.21
N GLY A 107 -1.05 -19.85 -20.81
CA GLY A 107 -0.96 -21.32 -20.85
C GLY A 107 -0.84 -21.95 -19.47
N THR A 108 -0.11 -21.35 -18.56
CA THR A 108 0.03 -21.81 -17.16
C THR A 108 -1.32 -21.84 -16.44
N TYR A 109 -2.22 -20.89 -16.75
CA TYR A 109 -3.58 -20.83 -16.23
C TYR A 109 -4.61 -21.58 -17.11
N GLY A 110 -4.16 -22.38 -18.08
CA GLY A 110 -5.03 -23.23 -18.90
C GLY A 110 -5.78 -22.50 -20.01
N LEU A 111 -5.29 -21.34 -20.44
CA LEU A 111 -5.86 -20.61 -21.58
C LEU A 111 -5.26 -21.15 -22.88
N PHE A 112 -6.14 -21.56 -23.82
CA PHE A 112 -5.73 -22.08 -25.13
C PHE A 112 -6.64 -21.57 -26.24
N GLY A 113 -6.20 -21.73 -27.49
CA GLY A 113 -7.01 -21.41 -28.67
C GLY A 113 -7.49 -19.96 -28.70
N GLN A 114 -8.76 -19.78 -29.06
CA GLN A 114 -9.36 -18.44 -29.22
C GLN A 114 -9.38 -17.67 -27.91
N ARG A 115 -9.69 -18.31 -26.77
CA ARG A 115 -9.68 -17.65 -25.45
C ARG A 115 -8.32 -17.05 -25.10
N LEU A 116 -7.22 -17.77 -25.40
CA LEU A 116 -5.87 -17.21 -25.22
C LEU A 116 -5.63 -16.02 -26.16
N ALA A 117 -6.05 -16.11 -27.43
CA ALA A 117 -5.90 -15.03 -28.39
C ALA A 117 -6.62 -13.76 -27.95
N ASP A 118 -7.87 -13.88 -27.48
CA ASP A 118 -8.67 -12.77 -26.98
C ASP A 118 -8.03 -12.12 -25.74
N ARG A 119 -7.53 -12.94 -24.80
CA ARG A 119 -6.84 -12.45 -23.59
C ARG A 119 -5.51 -11.78 -23.89
N LEU A 120 -4.76 -12.28 -24.89
CA LEU A 120 -3.55 -11.63 -25.38
C LEU A 120 -3.84 -10.26 -25.98
N ALA A 121 -4.89 -10.17 -26.83
CA ALA A 121 -5.30 -8.90 -27.44
C ALA A 121 -5.71 -7.88 -26.33
N TRP A 122 -6.52 -8.33 -25.37
CA TRP A 122 -6.89 -7.53 -24.20
C TRP A 122 -5.65 -7.05 -23.42
N ALA A 123 -4.73 -7.95 -23.06
CA ALA A 123 -3.57 -7.62 -22.25
C ALA A 123 -2.65 -6.60 -22.94
N ILE A 124 -2.40 -6.80 -24.25
CA ILE A 124 -1.58 -5.89 -25.06
C ILE A 124 -2.22 -4.51 -25.17
N ALA A 125 -3.54 -4.44 -25.40
CA ALA A 125 -4.27 -3.18 -25.47
C ALA A 125 -4.29 -2.46 -24.13
N THR A 126 -4.63 -3.18 -23.04
CA THR A 126 -4.74 -2.64 -21.67
C THR A 126 -3.41 -2.10 -21.14
N ALA A 127 -2.30 -2.79 -21.44
CA ALA A 127 -0.97 -2.35 -21.03
C ALA A 127 -0.32 -1.35 -22.02
N GLU A 128 -1.01 -0.99 -23.11
CA GLU A 128 -0.48 -0.12 -24.18
C GLU A 128 0.84 -0.65 -24.78
N LEU A 129 0.92 -1.95 -25.06
CA LEU A 129 2.13 -2.66 -25.50
C LEU A 129 2.06 -3.07 -26.98
N ALA A 130 1.20 -2.44 -27.79
CA ALA A 130 1.02 -2.82 -29.19
C ALA A 130 2.32 -2.68 -30.02
N GLY A 131 3.10 -1.61 -29.78
CA GLY A 131 4.38 -1.37 -30.44
C GLY A 131 5.49 -2.28 -29.96
N GLU A 132 5.42 -2.77 -28.72
CA GLU A 132 6.45 -3.54 -28.03
C GLU A 132 6.20 -5.05 -28.05
N ARG A 133 5.15 -5.52 -28.74
CA ARG A 133 4.68 -6.91 -28.73
C ARG A 133 5.80 -7.95 -28.98
N ARG A 134 6.75 -7.62 -29.86
CA ARG A 134 7.88 -8.48 -30.25
C ARG A 134 9.20 -8.09 -29.60
N VAL A 135 9.19 -7.08 -28.73
CA VAL A 135 10.38 -6.63 -27.99
C VAL A 135 10.67 -7.60 -26.84
N LEU A 136 11.94 -7.92 -26.62
CA LEU A 136 12.35 -8.73 -25.46
C LEU A 136 12.09 -7.95 -24.17
N VAL A 137 11.61 -8.63 -23.14
CA VAL A 137 11.24 -7.98 -21.87
C VAL A 137 12.43 -7.26 -21.23
N ARG A 138 13.67 -7.75 -21.37
CA ARG A 138 14.88 -7.06 -20.88
C ARG A 138 15.13 -5.70 -21.54
N GLU A 139 14.62 -5.48 -22.75
CA GLU A 139 14.80 -4.24 -23.51
C GLU A 139 13.72 -3.19 -23.21
N LEU A 140 12.65 -3.58 -22.51
CA LEU A 140 11.58 -2.67 -22.16
C LEU A 140 12.01 -1.66 -21.09
N PRO A 141 11.57 -0.39 -21.18
CA PRO A 141 11.63 0.55 -20.07
C PRO A 141 10.86 0.05 -18.84
N GLY A 142 11.23 0.53 -17.64
CA GLY A 142 10.65 0.09 -16.36
C GLY A 142 9.12 0.14 -16.31
N GLY A 143 8.53 1.26 -16.74
CA GLY A 143 7.07 1.42 -16.75
C GLY A 143 6.33 0.41 -17.63
N PHE A 144 6.89 0.07 -18.80
CA PHE A 144 6.32 -0.97 -19.68
C PHE A 144 6.42 -2.36 -19.03
N ARG A 145 7.54 -2.66 -18.37
CA ARG A 145 7.71 -3.93 -17.66
C ARG A 145 6.69 -4.09 -16.53
N GLN A 146 6.42 -3.03 -15.78
CA GLN A 146 5.43 -3.05 -14.70
C GLN A 146 4.01 -3.29 -15.22
N ARG A 147 3.61 -2.59 -16.30
CA ARG A 147 2.30 -2.81 -16.93
C ARG A 147 2.19 -4.23 -17.50
N LEU A 148 3.25 -4.75 -18.12
CA LEU A 148 3.28 -6.14 -18.59
C LEU A 148 3.12 -7.14 -17.42
N ALA A 149 3.80 -6.92 -16.31
CA ALA A 149 3.70 -7.78 -15.13
C ALA A 149 2.27 -7.78 -14.56
N LEU A 150 1.62 -6.61 -14.52
CA LEU A 150 0.24 -6.49 -14.06
C LEU A 150 -0.72 -7.26 -14.98
N VAL A 151 -0.68 -7.03 -16.30
CA VAL A 151 -1.60 -7.74 -17.21
C VAL A 151 -1.31 -9.22 -17.32
N ALA A 152 -0.06 -9.66 -17.10
CA ALA A 152 0.28 -11.07 -16.99
C ALA A 152 -0.36 -11.71 -15.75
N ALA A 153 -0.37 -11.01 -14.61
CA ALA A 153 -1.06 -11.45 -13.39
C ALA A 153 -2.60 -11.48 -13.54
N LEU A 154 -3.14 -10.73 -14.51
CA LEU A 154 -4.57 -10.61 -14.79
C LEU A 154 -5.04 -11.41 -16.01
N ILE A 155 -4.14 -12.12 -16.69
CA ILE A 155 -4.43 -12.76 -17.98
C ILE A 155 -5.58 -13.78 -17.91
N HIS A 156 -5.72 -14.43 -16.76
CA HIS A 156 -6.73 -15.47 -16.50
C HIS A 156 -8.01 -14.94 -15.81
N GLU A 157 -8.18 -13.61 -15.74
CA GLU A 157 -9.37 -12.95 -15.16
C GLU A 157 -9.61 -13.29 -13.69
N PRO A 158 -8.61 -13.12 -12.80
CA PRO A 158 -8.78 -13.43 -11.40
C PRO A 158 -9.74 -12.45 -10.72
N PRO A 159 -10.60 -12.90 -9.79
CA PRO A 159 -11.47 -12.00 -9.02
C PRO A 159 -10.72 -11.14 -8.00
N ILE A 160 -9.46 -11.48 -7.68
CA ILE A 160 -8.57 -10.72 -6.82
C ILE A 160 -7.13 -10.74 -7.34
N VAL A 161 -6.45 -9.60 -7.27
CA VAL A 161 -5.03 -9.47 -7.57
C VAL A 161 -4.26 -8.92 -6.36
N PHE A 162 -3.11 -9.52 -6.07
CA PHE A 162 -2.17 -9.08 -5.07
C PHE A 162 -0.97 -8.41 -5.75
N LEU A 163 -0.67 -7.18 -5.35
CA LEU A 163 0.39 -6.35 -5.92
C LEU A 163 1.39 -5.98 -4.81
N ASP A 164 2.61 -6.50 -4.89
CA ASP A 164 3.64 -6.28 -3.88
C ASP A 164 4.61 -5.18 -4.33
N GLU A 165 4.41 -3.95 -3.82
CA GLU A 165 5.15 -2.72 -4.18
C GLU A 165 5.27 -2.52 -5.71
N PRO A 166 4.14 -2.47 -6.44
CA PRO A 166 4.13 -2.64 -7.89
C PRO A 166 4.78 -1.50 -8.66
N THR A 167 4.94 -0.32 -8.08
CA THR A 167 5.47 0.88 -8.74
C THR A 167 6.85 1.30 -8.22
N GLY A 168 7.52 0.42 -7.48
CA GLY A 168 8.87 0.67 -6.97
C GLY A 168 9.86 0.95 -8.11
N GLY A 169 10.56 2.10 -8.04
CA GLY A 169 11.56 2.49 -9.04
C GLY A 169 11.00 2.93 -10.40
N VAL A 170 9.72 3.24 -10.49
CA VAL A 170 9.04 3.74 -11.70
C VAL A 170 8.91 5.26 -11.64
N ASP A 171 9.08 5.92 -12.77
CA ASP A 171 8.91 7.38 -12.87
C ASP A 171 7.46 7.82 -12.54
N PRO A 172 7.25 9.10 -12.17
CA PRO A 172 5.94 9.58 -11.73
C PRO A 172 4.83 9.45 -12.78
N GLU A 173 5.15 9.60 -14.07
CA GLU A 173 4.14 9.50 -15.14
C GLU A 173 3.70 8.06 -15.34
N ALA A 174 4.66 7.12 -15.41
CA ALA A 174 4.36 5.70 -15.53
C ALA A 174 3.62 5.16 -14.28
N ARG A 175 3.94 5.68 -13.07
CA ARG A 175 3.22 5.38 -11.84
C ARG A 175 1.76 5.82 -11.91
N ARG A 176 1.47 7.03 -12.39
CA ARG A 176 0.10 7.52 -12.56
C ARG A 176 -0.70 6.61 -13.49
N ARG A 177 -0.16 6.28 -14.67
CA ARG A 177 -0.80 5.38 -15.64
C ARG A 177 -1.06 3.99 -15.06
N PHE A 178 -0.15 3.49 -14.25
CA PHE A 178 -0.31 2.21 -13.56
C PHE A 178 -1.49 2.24 -12.59
N TRP A 179 -1.63 3.31 -11.81
CA TRP A 179 -2.74 3.47 -10.89
C TRP A 179 -4.09 3.69 -11.60
N ASP A 180 -4.11 4.39 -12.73
CA ASP A 180 -5.31 4.54 -13.55
C ASP A 180 -5.82 3.17 -14.05
N LEU A 181 -4.89 2.26 -14.33
CA LEU A 181 -5.24 0.87 -14.66
C LEU A 181 -5.80 0.11 -13.44
N ILE A 182 -5.24 0.30 -12.25
CA ILE A 182 -5.76 -0.29 -11.00
C ILE A 182 -7.19 0.19 -10.74
N ASP A 183 -7.45 1.49 -10.87
CA ASP A 183 -8.78 2.05 -10.67
C ASP A 183 -9.80 1.47 -11.66
N ALA A 184 -9.42 1.33 -12.94
CA ALA A 184 -10.27 0.71 -13.97
C ALA A 184 -10.57 -0.77 -13.65
N LEU A 185 -9.59 -1.52 -13.11
CA LEU A 185 -9.78 -2.91 -12.69
C LEU A 185 -10.76 -3.02 -11.51
N ALA A 186 -10.59 -2.21 -10.49
CA ALA A 186 -11.51 -2.18 -9.35
C ALA A 186 -12.91 -1.75 -9.78
N GLY A 187 -13.03 -0.75 -10.65
CA GLY A 187 -14.29 -0.33 -11.25
C GLY A 187 -15.00 -1.42 -12.06
N SER A 188 -14.26 -2.42 -12.57
CA SER A 188 -14.82 -3.61 -13.23
C SER A 188 -15.15 -4.76 -12.27
N GLY A 189 -14.95 -4.58 -10.95
CA GLY A 189 -15.26 -5.55 -9.91
C GLY A 189 -14.10 -6.44 -9.46
N THR A 190 -12.89 -6.24 -9.98
CA THR A 190 -11.69 -6.95 -9.51
C THR A 190 -11.26 -6.40 -8.16
N THR A 191 -11.08 -7.25 -7.16
CA THR A 191 -10.50 -6.85 -5.87
C THR A 191 -9.00 -6.64 -6.01
N VAL A 192 -8.47 -5.55 -5.48
CA VAL A 192 -7.04 -5.24 -5.53
C VAL A 192 -6.47 -5.12 -4.13
N PHE A 193 -5.50 -5.96 -3.82
CA PHE A 193 -4.71 -5.86 -2.59
C PHE A 193 -3.31 -5.35 -2.96
N VAL A 194 -2.94 -4.17 -2.51
CA VAL A 194 -1.65 -3.54 -2.86
C VAL A 194 -0.83 -3.23 -1.62
N THR A 195 0.45 -3.61 -1.61
CA THR A 195 1.42 -3.11 -0.63
C THR A 195 2.18 -1.92 -1.20
N THR A 196 2.42 -0.93 -0.36
CA THR A 196 3.23 0.23 -0.71
C THR A 196 3.91 0.83 0.51
N HIS A 197 4.95 1.61 0.29
CA HIS A 197 5.54 2.52 1.27
C HIS A 197 5.31 3.99 0.88
N SER A 198 4.59 4.26 -0.22
CA SER A 198 4.26 5.60 -0.71
C SER A 198 2.89 6.04 -0.18
N MET A 199 2.85 7.18 0.50
CA MET A 199 1.61 7.78 1.01
C MET A 199 0.67 8.17 -0.14
N ASP A 200 1.22 8.73 -1.23
CA ASP A 200 0.45 9.14 -2.42
C ASP A 200 -0.29 7.96 -3.06
N GLU A 201 0.32 6.77 -3.02
CA GLU A 201 -0.31 5.55 -3.52
C GLU A 201 -1.40 5.06 -2.57
N ALA A 202 -1.14 5.10 -1.27
CA ALA A 202 -2.11 4.71 -0.26
C ALA A 202 -3.35 5.62 -0.29
N GLU A 203 -3.20 6.89 -0.61
CA GLU A 203 -4.33 7.83 -0.76
C GLU A 203 -5.29 7.46 -1.90
N ARG A 204 -4.88 6.63 -2.87
CA ARG A 204 -5.75 6.12 -3.93
C ARG A 204 -6.54 4.87 -3.51
N CYS A 205 -6.24 4.29 -2.36
CA CYS A 205 -6.94 3.11 -1.86
C CYS A 205 -8.29 3.49 -1.21
N HIS A 206 -9.26 2.57 -1.27
CA HIS A 206 -10.54 2.74 -0.58
C HIS A 206 -10.36 2.66 0.93
N ARG A 207 -9.57 1.68 1.39
CA ARG A 207 -9.15 1.51 2.80
C ARG A 207 -7.67 1.21 2.87
N VAL A 208 -7.06 1.64 3.98
CA VAL A 208 -5.63 1.47 4.21
C VAL A 208 -5.39 0.84 5.58
N ALA A 209 -4.58 -0.20 5.57
CA ALA A 209 -4.02 -0.83 6.76
C ALA A 209 -2.60 -0.28 7.00
N LEU A 210 -2.38 0.38 8.12
CA LEU A 210 -1.08 0.92 8.52
C LEU A 210 -0.31 -0.15 9.30
N MET A 211 0.82 -0.57 8.75
CA MET A 211 1.62 -1.66 9.31
C MET A 211 3.00 -1.16 9.77
N HIS A 212 3.37 -1.49 11.00
CA HIS A 212 4.68 -1.21 11.56
C HIS A 212 5.18 -2.37 12.41
N ALA A 213 6.47 -2.73 12.29
CA ALA A 213 7.13 -3.78 13.09
C ALA A 213 6.32 -5.09 13.21
N GLY A 214 5.72 -5.55 12.11
CA GLY A 214 4.92 -6.77 12.06
C GLY A 214 3.48 -6.63 12.58
N ARG A 215 3.05 -5.48 13.05
CA ARG A 215 1.73 -5.23 13.64
C ARG A 215 0.89 -4.31 12.78
N LEU A 216 -0.42 -4.51 12.82
CA LEU A 216 -1.40 -3.60 12.26
C LEU A 216 -1.71 -2.52 13.30
N LEU A 217 -1.40 -1.26 13.00
CA LEU A 217 -1.60 -0.14 13.91
C LEU A 217 -2.99 0.51 13.74
N ALA A 218 -3.41 0.70 12.47
CA ALA A 218 -4.69 1.28 12.15
C ALA A 218 -5.23 0.71 10.83
N LEU A 219 -6.55 0.71 10.67
CA LEU A 219 -7.23 0.24 9.46
C LEU A 219 -8.55 0.98 9.30
N ASP A 220 -8.68 1.78 8.28
CA ASP A 220 -9.94 2.42 7.87
C ASP A 220 -9.83 3.02 6.46
N SER A 221 -10.88 3.69 5.99
CA SER A 221 -10.83 4.57 4.83
C SER A 221 -9.89 5.75 5.07
N VAL A 222 -9.24 6.24 4.00
CA VAL A 222 -8.29 7.37 4.11
C VAL A 222 -8.92 8.59 4.81
N PRO A 223 -10.17 9.00 4.49
CA PRO A 223 -10.81 10.09 5.23
C PRO A 223 -11.07 9.79 6.71
N ALA A 224 -11.34 8.51 7.07
CA ALA A 224 -11.55 8.14 8.46
C ALA A 224 -10.25 8.14 9.26
N LEU A 225 -9.14 7.64 8.67
CA LEU A 225 -7.82 7.71 9.28
C LEU A 225 -7.40 9.15 9.57
N LYS A 226 -7.62 10.07 8.64
CA LYS A 226 -7.29 11.51 8.83
C LYS A 226 -8.10 12.18 9.94
N ARG A 227 -9.30 11.68 10.28
CA ARG A 227 -10.15 12.19 11.35
C ARG A 227 -9.70 11.90 12.79
N ILE A 228 -8.59 11.14 12.97
CA ILE A 228 -7.98 11.02 14.31
C ILE A 228 -7.51 12.39 14.83
N PHE A 229 -7.18 13.31 13.91
CA PHE A 229 -6.87 14.69 14.23
C PHE A 229 -8.15 15.55 14.21
N PRO A 230 -8.51 16.22 15.32
CA PRO A 230 -9.57 17.20 15.31
C PRO A 230 -9.27 18.34 14.32
N PRO A 231 -10.29 18.95 13.69
CA PRO A 231 -10.07 20.04 12.76
C PRO A 231 -9.28 21.19 13.38
N GLY A 232 -8.24 21.67 12.69
CA GLY A 232 -7.41 22.79 13.13
C GLY A 232 -6.32 22.43 14.16
N THR A 233 -6.13 21.14 14.48
CA THR A 233 -5.02 20.71 15.35
C THR A 233 -3.72 20.45 14.60
N VAL A 234 -3.74 20.28 13.28
CA VAL A 234 -2.53 20.14 12.48
C VAL A 234 -2.21 21.47 11.84
N VAL A 235 -1.00 21.98 12.10
CA VAL A 235 -0.51 23.23 11.51
C VAL A 235 0.83 23.02 10.83
N GLU A 236 1.04 23.76 9.76
CA GLU A 236 2.32 23.81 9.06
C GLU A 236 3.08 25.06 9.47
N VAL A 237 4.35 24.90 9.79
CA VAL A 237 5.27 26.00 10.16
C VAL A 237 6.36 26.10 9.13
N ALA A 238 6.39 27.22 8.39
CA ALA A 238 7.47 27.58 7.51
C ALA A 238 8.41 28.56 8.22
N CYS A 239 9.70 28.25 8.30
CA CYS A 239 10.72 29.15 8.84
C CYS A 239 12.08 28.89 8.19
N SER A 240 13.03 29.81 8.34
CA SER A 240 14.36 29.72 7.69
C SER A 240 15.23 28.56 8.20
N ARG A 241 14.96 28.01 9.40
CA ARG A 241 15.75 26.94 10.03
C ARG A 241 14.87 25.86 10.69
N PRO A 242 14.06 25.15 9.94
CA PRO A 242 13.07 24.23 10.50
C PRO A 242 13.73 23.12 11.33
N ALA A 243 14.80 22.49 10.83
CA ALA A 243 15.48 21.40 11.55
C ALA A 243 16.05 21.82 12.92
N GLN A 244 16.47 23.08 13.08
CA GLN A 244 17.00 23.58 14.35
C GLN A 244 15.89 23.92 15.36
N ALA A 245 14.69 24.21 14.85
CA ALA A 245 13.56 24.62 15.67
C ALA A 245 12.79 23.44 16.29
N VAL A 246 12.89 22.23 15.74
CA VAL A 246 12.16 21.03 16.21
C VAL A 246 12.22 20.89 17.71
N ALA A 247 13.43 20.75 18.28
CA ALA A 247 13.62 20.48 19.71
C ALA A 247 13.14 21.63 20.64
N ALA A 248 13.07 22.86 20.13
CA ALA A 248 12.54 24.00 20.87
C ALA A 248 11.02 24.01 20.84
N ILE A 249 10.43 23.70 19.70
CA ILE A 249 8.98 23.65 19.48
C ILE A 249 8.34 22.48 20.24
N GLU A 250 8.95 21.29 20.20
CA GLU A 250 8.47 20.10 20.94
C GLU A 250 8.29 20.34 22.45
N ARG A 251 9.08 21.25 23.03
CA ARG A 251 9.00 21.58 24.45
C ARG A 251 7.91 22.59 24.81
N LEU A 252 7.22 23.16 23.83
CA LEU A 252 6.20 24.17 24.08
C LEU A 252 4.92 23.52 24.61
N PRO A 253 4.27 24.10 25.61
CA PRO A 253 2.97 23.64 26.08
C PRO A 253 1.92 23.69 24.98
N GLY A 254 1.09 22.63 24.89
CA GLY A 254 0.03 22.53 23.86
C GLY A 254 0.51 21.97 22.53
N ILE A 255 1.75 21.46 22.45
CA ILE A 255 2.26 20.70 21.30
C ILE A 255 2.34 19.23 21.69
N GLU A 256 1.75 18.37 20.86
CA GLU A 256 1.80 16.92 21.02
C GLU A 256 2.92 16.32 20.19
N GLU A 257 3.11 16.82 18.95
CA GLU A 257 4.06 16.25 18.02
C GLU A 257 4.65 17.33 17.10
N VAL A 258 5.92 17.17 16.72
CA VAL A 258 6.61 17.99 15.71
C VAL A 258 7.37 17.07 14.77
N ALA A 259 7.11 17.18 13.48
CA ALA A 259 7.81 16.44 12.44
C ALA A 259 8.38 17.38 11.39
N LEU A 260 9.56 17.04 10.85
CA LEU A 260 10.13 17.72 9.70
C LEU A 260 9.48 17.19 8.42
N PHE A 261 8.86 18.08 7.64
CA PHE A 261 8.17 17.77 6.40
C PHE A 261 8.80 18.55 5.23
N GLY A 262 9.78 17.94 4.59
CA GLY A 262 10.62 18.65 3.60
C GLY A 262 11.33 19.84 4.22
N GLU A 263 11.03 21.06 3.74
CA GLU A 263 11.59 22.32 4.24
C GLU A 263 10.67 23.02 5.27
N ARG A 264 9.66 22.34 5.79
CA ARG A 264 8.68 22.86 6.74
C ARG A 264 8.56 21.95 7.95
N LEU A 265 7.90 22.43 9.00
CA LEU A 265 7.52 21.59 10.13
C LEU A 265 6.03 21.33 10.09
N ARG A 266 5.65 20.12 10.42
CA ARG A 266 4.30 19.71 10.73
C ARG A 266 4.19 19.64 12.24
N VAL A 267 3.21 20.33 12.81
CA VAL A 267 3.03 20.43 14.26
C VAL A 267 1.61 20.00 14.61
N VAL A 268 1.48 19.05 15.51
CA VAL A 268 0.21 18.61 16.06
C VAL A 268 -0.02 19.32 17.39
N LEU A 269 -1.17 20.00 17.51
CA LEU A 269 -1.60 20.73 18.69
C LEU A 269 -2.51 19.84 19.54
N ALA A 270 -2.38 19.92 20.86
CA ALA A 270 -3.27 19.24 21.80
C ALA A 270 -4.73 19.72 21.70
N SER A 271 -4.93 20.96 21.27
CA SER A 271 -6.25 21.55 21.06
C SER A 271 -6.21 22.63 19.97
N PRO A 272 -7.26 22.80 19.16
CA PRO A 272 -7.37 23.92 18.22
C PRO A 272 -7.26 25.28 18.89
N ALA A 273 -7.67 25.41 20.18
CA ALA A 273 -7.57 26.63 20.96
C ALA A 273 -6.11 27.06 21.23
N ASP A 274 -5.16 26.13 21.19
CA ASP A 274 -3.74 26.42 21.40
C ASP A 274 -3.12 27.17 20.22
N GLY A 275 -3.74 27.11 19.03
CA GLY A 275 -3.25 27.74 17.80
C GLY A 275 -3.07 29.27 17.90
N ALA A 276 -3.89 29.98 18.65
CA ALA A 276 -3.82 31.44 18.75
C ALA A 276 -2.54 31.95 19.44
N GLY A 277 -2.03 31.20 20.45
CA GLY A 277 -0.81 31.56 21.20
C GLY A 277 0.44 30.89 20.67
N ILE A 278 0.30 29.81 19.89
CA ILE A 278 1.42 28.97 19.47
C ILE A 278 2.36 29.71 18.50
N ALA A 279 1.82 30.58 17.67
CA ALA A 279 2.60 31.37 16.71
C ALA A 279 3.62 32.29 17.41
N ALA A 280 3.22 32.94 18.51
CA ALA A 280 4.13 33.77 19.29
C ALA A 280 5.22 32.91 19.94
N ARG A 281 4.85 31.80 20.57
CA ARG A 281 5.78 30.87 21.24
C ARG A 281 6.78 30.25 20.27
N ILE A 282 6.34 29.86 19.06
CA ILE A 282 7.23 29.32 18.02
C ILE A 282 8.26 30.38 17.58
N ARG A 283 7.83 31.64 17.45
CA ARG A 283 8.76 32.73 17.11
C ARG A 283 9.78 33.00 18.22
N GLU A 284 9.35 33.00 19.48
CA GLU A 284 10.21 33.14 20.66
C GLU A 284 11.18 31.96 20.81
N ALA A 285 10.77 30.75 20.41
CA ALA A 285 11.58 29.55 20.47
C ALA A 285 12.69 29.45 19.39
N GLY A 286 12.88 30.51 18.59
CA GLY A 286 13.96 30.62 17.60
C GLY A 286 13.53 30.64 16.14
N CYS A 287 12.23 30.64 15.85
CA CYS A 287 11.67 30.82 14.51
C CYS A 287 11.01 32.20 14.38
N ALA A 288 11.80 33.28 14.51
CA ALA A 288 11.28 34.65 14.46
C ALA A 288 10.52 35.01 13.18
N ASP A 289 10.89 34.36 12.07
CA ASP A 289 10.28 34.46 10.75
C ASP A 289 9.17 33.44 10.48
N ALA A 290 8.72 32.69 11.51
CA ALA A 290 7.74 31.62 11.34
C ALA A 290 6.41 32.14 10.78
N VAL A 291 5.98 31.50 9.68
CA VAL A 291 4.64 31.59 9.12
C VAL A 291 3.91 30.30 9.46
N ILE A 292 2.75 30.40 10.08
CA ILE A 292 1.99 29.24 10.59
C ILE A 292 0.61 29.26 9.94
N ALA A 293 0.23 28.14 9.36
CA ALA A 293 -1.07 27.95 8.71
C ALA A 293 -1.68 26.62 9.14
N PRO A 294 -2.99 26.57 9.44
CA PRO A 294 -3.69 25.31 9.60
C PRO A 294 -3.71 24.56 8.26
N VAL A 295 -3.56 23.25 8.33
CA VAL A 295 -3.57 22.38 7.16
C VAL A 295 -4.45 21.16 7.41
N GLU A 296 -4.93 20.55 6.33
CA GLU A 296 -5.58 19.25 6.44
C GLU A 296 -4.55 18.17 6.74
N PRO A 297 -4.86 17.24 7.67
CA PRO A 297 -3.98 16.12 7.95
C PRO A 297 -3.74 15.24 6.71
N SER A 298 -2.51 14.82 6.50
CA SER A 298 -2.12 13.84 5.49
C SER A 298 -2.08 12.43 6.08
N LEU A 299 -1.98 11.39 5.24
CA LEU A 299 -1.70 10.03 5.72
C LEU A 299 -0.31 9.92 6.37
N GLU A 300 0.62 10.79 6.01
CA GLU A 300 1.95 10.81 6.63
C GLU A 300 1.86 11.30 8.09
N ASP A 301 1.06 12.34 8.36
CA ASP A 301 0.79 12.81 9.73
C ASP A 301 0.15 11.68 10.55
N VAL A 302 -0.84 10.97 10.00
CA VAL A 302 -1.48 9.81 10.64
C VAL A 302 -0.45 8.71 10.94
N PHE A 303 0.39 8.38 9.97
CA PHE A 303 1.35 7.29 10.10
C PHE A 303 2.40 7.58 11.18
N ILE A 304 2.93 8.81 11.20
CA ILE A 304 3.89 9.24 12.21
C ILE A 304 3.25 9.17 13.61
N HIS A 305 2.03 9.72 13.75
CA HIS A 305 1.30 9.74 15.01
C HIS A 305 1.04 8.33 15.57
N VAL A 306 0.47 7.42 14.77
CA VAL A 306 0.16 6.06 15.27
C VAL A 306 1.41 5.23 15.58
N ILE A 307 2.55 5.50 14.92
CA ILE A 307 3.83 4.88 15.27
C ILE A 307 4.32 5.41 16.61
N ALA A 308 4.32 6.73 16.82
CA ALA A 308 4.75 7.33 18.07
C ALA A 308 3.93 6.82 19.28
N GLU A 309 2.61 6.71 19.12
CA GLU A 309 1.74 6.10 20.13
C GLU A 309 2.09 4.63 20.43
N ALA A 310 2.32 3.82 19.38
CA ALA A 310 2.65 2.41 19.52
C ALA A 310 4.02 2.20 20.19
N GLU A 311 5.02 3.00 19.87
CA GLU A 311 6.36 2.96 20.47
C GLU A 311 6.33 3.48 21.91
N GLY A 312 5.60 4.56 22.19
CA GLY A 312 5.38 5.08 23.53
C GLY A 312 4.65 4.10 24.46
N ALA A 313 3.70 3.32 23.93
CA ALA A 313 3.03 2.25 24.66
C ALA A 313 3.95 1.03 24.94
N ALA A 314 4.89 0.74 24.04
CA ALA A 314 5.85 -0.36 24.21
C ALA A 314 6.99 -0.03 25.19
N ALA A 315 7.26 1.25 25.44
CA ALA A 315 8.30 1.73 26.37
C ALA A 315 7.83 1.85 27.84
N ARG A 316 6.52 1.72 28.08
CA ARG A 316 5.89 1.69 29.42
C ARG A 316 5.64 0.26 29.88
#